data_feaa5eb17a3102206d2976927f0d00e1
#
_entry.id   feaa5eb17a3102206d2976927f0d00e1
#
_cell.length_a   1.000
_cell.length_b   1.000
_cell.length_c   1.000
_cell.angle_alpha   90.00
_cell.angle_beta   90.00
_cell.angle_gamma   90.00
#
_symmetry.space_group_name_H-M   'P 1'
#
loop_
_entity.id
_entity.type
_entity.pdbx_description
1 polymer ?
#
loop_
_entity_poly.entity_id
_entity_poly.type
_entity_poly.pdbx_seq_one_letter_code
_entity_poly.pdbx_strand_id
1 'polypeptide(L)'
;TPTEFNTIKSMASTRHLVLSSLNDVDIKTLLSQRLEVEILPNELVTFIRNKAEGHPFYSEELAYALRDGGYIDIVGNECHITSIGGNLDELNMPGTLEGVITSRIDKMPPAHQLTLKVASVIGRVFALRELSAIYPIKSDLSALPEYLTHLENQELTILDTPDPEISYLFKHIITQEVAYNLLLFSQRRSLHRAIAEWYEDSFSRDIVAYYPVLAHHWKQADVPKKAIEYLEK
;
A
#
# COMPACT_ATOMS: atom_id res chain seq x y z
N THR A 1 -25.12 15.77 -8.67
CA THR A 1 -25.19 16.97 -9.51
C THR A 1 -24.84 18.22 -8.68
N PRO A 2 -24.35 19.33 -9.27
CA PRO A 2 -24.03 20.56 -8.53
C PRO A 2 -25.19 21.11 -7.69
N THR A 3 -26.42 20.91 -8.12
CA THR A 3 -27.64 21.36 -7.44
C THR A 3 -27.92 20.57 -6.17
N GLU A 4 -27.79 19.25 -6.20
CA GLU A 4 -28.00 18.39 -5.02
C GLU A 4 -26.92 18.64 -3.95
N PHE A 5 -25.68 18.84 -4.37
CA PHE A 5 -24.59 19.19 -3.47
C PHE A 5 -24.85 20.49 -2.72
N ASN A 6 -25.30 21.53 -3.43
CA ASN A 6 -25.61 22.83 -2.83
C ASN A 6 -26.82 22.72 -1.86
N THR A 7 -27.81 21.90 -2.17
CA THR A 7 -28.96 21.65 -1.30
C THR A 7 -28.51 20.97 -0.01
N ILE A 8 -27.67 19.92 -0.09
CA ILE A 8 -27.12 19.21 1.08
C ILE A 8 -26.27 20.17 1.93
N LYS A 9 -25.41 20.99 1.28
CA LYS A 9 -24.55 21.95 1.96
C LYS A 9 -25.31 23.01 2.75
N SER A 10 -26.53 23.36 2.30
CA SER A 10 -27.39 24.37 2.96
C SER A 10 -28.22 23.82 4.12
N MET A 11 -28.25 22.51 4.35
CA MET A 11 -29.01 21.92 5.44
C MET A 11 -28.36 22.24 6.80
N ALA A 12 -29.15 22.64 7.80
CA ALA A 12 -28.67 22.98 9.14
C ALA A 12 -27.94 21.85 9.86
N SER A 13 -28.23 20.58 9.49
CA SER A 13 -27.58 19.37 10.00
C SER A 13 -26.29 19.01 9.31
N THR A 14 -25.89 19.74 8.25
CA THR A 14 -24.71 19.44 7.44
C THR A 14 -23.53 20.34 7.83
N ARG A 15 -22.40 19.71 8.11
CA ARG A 15 -21.12 20.42 8.30
C ARG A 15 -20.25 20.21 7.07
N HIS A 16 -19.90 21.30 6.40
CA HIS A 16 -19.03 21.28 5.23
C HIS A 16 -17.57 21.52 5.68
N LEU A 17 -16.69 20.54 5.40
CA LEU A 17 -15.25 20.62 5.59
C LEU A 17 -14.57 20.71 4.23
N VAL A 18 -13.70 21.71 4.07
CA VAL A 18 -12.85 21.84 2.87
C VAL A 18 -11.44 21.43 3.28
N LEU A 19 -10.92 20.39 2.63
CA LEU A 19 -9.53 19.98 2.80
C LEU A 19 -8.66 20.77 1.82
N SER A 20 -7.55 21.29 2.33
CA SER A 20 -6.51 21.95 1.54
C SER A 20 -5.19 21.21 1.67
N SER A 21 -4.24 21.48 0.76
CA SER A 21 -2.87 21.02 0.91
C SER A 21 -2.27 21.47 2.25
N LEU A 22 -1.40 20.66 2.85
CA LEU A 22 -0.71 20.97 4.08
C LEU A 22 0.29 22.11 3.87
N ASN A 23 0.35 23.02 4.83
CA ASN A 23 1.38 24.05 4.90
C ASN A 23 2.67 23.51 5.55
N ASP A 24 3.72 24.35 5.66
CA ASP A 24 5.02 23.94 6.20
C ASP A 24 4.95 23.46 7.67
N VAL A 25 4.08 24.07 8.48
CA VAL A 25 3.88 23.68 9.89
C VAL A 25 3.21 22.32 9.98
N ASP A 26 2.18 22.11 9.17
CA ASP A 26 1.45 20.85 9.12
C ASP A 26 2.33 19.72 8.58
N ILE A 27 3.13 19.98 7.53
CA ILE A 27 4.12 19.03 6.99
C ILE A 27 5.15 18.69 8.07
N LYS A 28 5.71 19.68 8.76
CA LYS A 28 6.66 19.44 9.84
C LYS A 28 6.06 18.55 10.93
N THR A 29 4.83 18.83 11.34
CA THR A 29 4.11 18.04 12.35
C THR A 29 3.89 16.60 11.87
N LEU A 30 3.43 16.43 10.63
CA LEU A 30 3.24 15.13 10.01
C LEU A 30 4.54 14.31 9.98
N LEU A 31 5.62 14.91 9.48
CA LEU A 31 6.91 14.24 9.37
C LEU A 31 7.51 13.89 10.74
N SER A 32 7.39 14.80 11.74
CA SER A 32 7.83 14.50 13.10
C SER A 32 7.11 13.28 13.69
N GLN A 33 5.81 13.16 13.47
CA GLN A 33 5.02 12.03 13.94
C GLN A 33 5.38 10.73 13.20
N ARG A 34 5.59 10.82 11.88
CA ARG A 34 5.85 9.63 11.04
C ARG A 34 7.28 9.08 11.16
N LEU A 35 8.24 9.96 11.39
CA LEU A 35 9.64 9.60 11.63
C LEU A 35 9.96 9.39 13.11
N GLU A 36 8.98 9.68 13.99
CA GLU A 36 9.13 9.58 15.46
C GLU A 36 10.28 10.45 15.99
N VAL A 37 10.38 11.70 15.49
CA VAL A 37 11.42 12.64 15.86
C VAL A 37 10.84 13.98 16.34
N GLU A 38 11.56 14.67 17.20
CA GLU A 38 11.21 16.01 17.68
C GLU A 38 11.87 17.10 16.84
N ILE A 39 13.06 16.82 16.33
CA ILE A 39 13.87 17.79 15.57
C ILE A 39 13.99 17.33 14.12
N LEU A 40 13.53 18.20 13.20
CA LEU A 40 13.64 18.02 11.74
C LEU A 40 14.39 19.19 11.11
N PRO A 41 15.34 18.95 10.19
CA PRO A 41 15.95 20.00 9.38
C PRO A 41 14.89 20.76 8.57
N ASN A 42 14.91 22.09 8.62
CA ASN A 42 13.98 22.92 7.84
C ASN A 42 14.14 22.69 6.33
N GLU A 43 15.35 22.41 5.89
CA GLU A 43 15.68 22.08 4.50
C GLU A 43 14.92 20.82 4.02
N LEU A 44 14.86 19.76 4.85
CA LEU A 44 14.09 18.55 4.57
C LEU A 44 12.59 18.84 4.45
N VAL A 45 12.04 19.65 5.39
CA VAL A 45 10.61 20.01 5.37
C VAL A 45 10.27 20.78 4.09
N THR A 46 11.12 21.75 3.72
CA THR A 46 10.94 22.56 2.51
C THR A 46 11.02 21.71 1.25
N PHE A 47 12.01 20.82 1.16
CA PHE A 47 12.17 19.90 0.03
C PHE A 47 10.92 19.02 -0.14
N ILE A 48 10.48 18.34 0.93
CA ILE A 48 9.32 17.44 0.87
C ILE A 48 8.05 18.22 0.51
N ARG A 49 7.84 19.38 1.12
CA ARG A 49 6.66 20.21 0.84
C ARG A 49 6.62 20.65 -0.63
N ASN A 50 7.74 21.07 -1.19
CA ASN A 50 7.82 21.48 -2.60
C ASN A 50 7.60 20.30 -3.55
N LYS A 51 8.16 19.14 -3.23
CA LYS A 51 8.06 17.94 -4.06
C LYS A 51 6.66 17.31 -4.01
N ALA A 52 6.05 17.27 -2.82
CA ALA A 52 4.73 16.68 -2.59
C ALA A 52 3.57 17.67 -2.73
N GLU A 53 3.84 18.97 -2.96
CA GLU A 53 2.83 20.03 -3.09
C GLU A 53 1.85 20.08 -1.91
N GLY A 54 2.30 19.68 -0.72
CA GLY A 54 1.49 19.60 0.48
C GLY A 54 0.53 18.41 0.52
N HIS A 55 0.69 17.39 -0.34
CA HIS A 55 -0.11 16.18 -0.29
C HIS A 55 0.37 15.28 0.87
N PRO A 56 -0.47 14.97 1.88
CA PRO A 56 -0.03 14.28 3.10
C PRO A 56 0.69 12.96 2.84
N PHE A 57 0.02 12.04 2.15
CA PHE A 57 0.56 10.70 1.90
C PHE A 57 1.83 10.74 1.03
N TYR A 58 1.90 11.64 0.04
CA TYR A 58 3.10 11.78 -0.77
C TYR A 58 4.28 12.32 0.06
N SER A 59 4.01 13.20 1.02
CA SER A 59 5.02 13.68 1.96
C SER A 59 5.56 12.58 2.86
N GLU A 60 4.69 11.69 3.37
CA GLU A 60 5.10 10.50 4.13
C GLU A 60 5.97 9.57 3.29
N GLU A 61 5.53 9.22 2.08
CA GLU A 61 6.27 8.32 1.20
C GLU A 61 7.64 8.86 0.78
N LEU A 62 7.75 10.18 0.54
CA LEU A 62 9.04 10.82 0.29
C LEU A 62 9.97 10.74 1.51
N ALA A 63 9.46 10.98 2.70
CA ALA A 63 10.25 10.88 3.93
C ALA A 63 10.78 9.46 4.14
N TYR A 64 9.92 8.46 3.95
CA TYR A 64 10.34 7.04 4.03
C TYR A 64 11.34 6.69 2.94
N ALA A 65 11.14 7.14 1.71
CA ALA A 65 12.07 6.89 0.62
C ALA A 65 13.45 7.52 0.85
N LEU A 66 13.50 8.70 1.48
CA LEU A 66 14.74 9.37 1.88
C LEU A 66 15.45 8.60 3.00
N ARG A 67 14.72 8.13 4.01
CA ARG A 67 15.24 7.30 5.09
C ARG A 67 15.76 5.97 4.56
N ASP A 68 14.95 5.25 3.82
CA ASP A 68 15.27 3.92 3.27
C ASP A 68 16.40 3.99 2.23
N GLY A 69 16.59 5.17 1.63
CA GLY A 69 17.71 5.48 0.72
C GLY A 69 18.98 5.90 1.43
N GLY A 70 18.97 6.07 2.75
CA GLY A 70 20.12 6.55 3.53
C GLY A 70 20.44 8.03 3.31
N TYR A 71 19.50 8.81 2.76
CA TYR A 71 19.67 10.26 2.56
C TYR A 71 19.42 11.05 3.83
N ILE A 72 18.59 10.50 4.72
CA ILE A 72 18.40 10.99 6.09
C ILE A 72 18.64 9.85 7.07
N ASP A 73 19.06 10.19 8.28
CA ASP A 73 19.28 9.27 9.39
C ASP A 73 18.61 9.82 10.66
N ILE A 74 18.22 8.91 11.55
CA ILE A 74 17.55 9.23 12.80
C ILE A 74 18.45 8.81 13.94
N VAL A 75 18.89 9.78 14.74
CA VAL A 75 19.73 9.57 15.91
C VAL A 75 18.99 10.07 17.16
N GLY A 76 18.54 9.16 18.00
CA GLY A 76 17.65 9.50 19.11
C GLY A 76 16.35 10.13 18.60
N ASN A 77 16.07 11.38 19.00
CA ASN A 77 14.87 12.12 18.59
C ASN A 77 15.13 13.13 17.46
N GLU A 78 16.26 13.05 16.78
CA GLU A 78 16.68 14.03 15.79
C GLU A 78 16.87 13.37 14.42
N CYS A 79 16.35 14.03 13.38
CA CYS A 79 16.59 13.66 11.99
C CYS A 79 17.74 14.51 11.43
N HIS A 80 18.67 13.84 10.77
CA HIS A 80 19.82 14.48 10.12
C HIS A 80 19.87 14.14 8.64
N ILE A 81 20.29 15.12 7.82
CA ILE A 81 20.61 14.89 6.41
C ILE A 81 22.01 14.30 6.39
N THR A 82 22.18 13.12 5.76
CA THR A 82 23.46 12.44 5.68
C THR A 82 24.38 13.08 4.64
N SER A 83 25.64 12.69 4.61
CA SER A 83 26.57 13.08 3.55
C SER A 83 26.15 12.61 2.16
N ILE A 84 25.40 11.48 2.08
CA ILE A 84 24.82 10.98 0.84
C ILE A 84 23.62 11.85 0.42
N GLY A 85 22.84 12.36 1.41
CA GLY A 85 21.74 13.30 1.18
C GLY A 85 22.22 14.64 0.63
N GLY A 86 23.39 15.11 1.05
CA GLY A 86 24.05 16.30 0.52
C GLY A 86 23.10 17.48 0.30
N ASN A 87 22.99 17.91 -0.96
CA ASN A 87 21.96 18.84 -1.41
C ASN A 87 20.72 18.06 -1.85
N LEU A 88 19.65 18.10 -1.10
CA LEU A 88 18.40 17.38 -1.39
C LEU A 88 17.80 17.74 -2.77
N ASP A 89 17.97 18.99 -3.22
CA ASP A 89 17.45 19.43 -4.52
C ASP A 89 18.14 18.77 -5.73
N GLU A 90 19.34 18.26 -5.53
CA GLU A 90 20.10 17.52 -6.57
C GLU A 90 19.75 16.03 -6.60
N LEU A 91 18.97 15.53 -5.65
CA LEU A 91 18.56 14.13 -5.61
C LEU A 91 17.58 13.83 -6.74
N ASN A 92 17.90 12.79 -7.52
CA ASN A 92 17.01 12.29 -8.57
C ASN A 92 15.85 11.46 -7.96
N MET A 93 15.00 12.12 -7.17
CA MET A 93 13.80 11.49 -6.62
C MET A 93 12.67 11.45 -7.65
N PRO A 94 11.90 10.35 -7.71
CA PRO A 94 10.75 10.26 -8.60
C PRO A 94 9.79 11.45 -8.40
N GLY A 95 9.22 11.94 -9.50
CA GLY A 95 8.33 13.10 -9.49
C GLY A 95 6.87 12.76 -9.20
N THR A 96 6.54 11.48 -9.03
CA THR A 96 5.17 11.01 -8.75
C THR A 96 5.15 10.10 -7.54
N LEU A 97 4.00 10.05 -6.87
CA LEU A 97 3.76 9.17 -5.72
C LEU A 97 4.00 7.70 -6.08
N GLU A 98 3.49 7.25 -7.24
CA GLU A 98 3.67 5.88 -7.71
C GLU A 98 5.15 5.56 -7.96
N GLY A 99 5.89 6.52 -8.50
CA GLY A 99 7.33 6.38 -8.72
C GLY A 99 8.10 6.23 -7.40
N VAL A 100 7.72 6.97 -6.37
CA VAL A 100 8.34 6.88 -5.03
C VAL A 100 8.04 5.52 -4.41
N ILE A 101 6.78 5.07 -4.44
CA ILE A 101 6.38 3.74 -3.92
C ILE A 101 7.11 2.64 -4.69
N THR A 102 7.18 2.72 -6.02
CA THR A 102 7.93 1.76 -6.85
C THR A 102 9.40 1.69 -6.42
N SER A 103 10.05 2.84 -6.26
CA SER A 103 11.45 2.92 -5.83
C SER A 103 11.68 2.30 -4.44
N ARG A 104 10.73 2.45 -3.51
CA ARG A 104 10.78 1.80 -2.20
C ARG A 104 10.64 0.28 -2.31
N ILE A 105 9.68 -0.19 -3.11
CA ILE A 105 9.48 -1.63 -3.36
C ILE A 105 10.75 -2.24 -3.98
N ASP A 106 11.35 -1.60 -4.97
CA ASP A 106 12.54 -2.10 -5.68
C ASP A 106 13.78 -2.21 -4.79
N LYS A 107 13.88 -1.42 -3.73
CA LYS A 107 14.97 -1.49 -2.76
C LYS A 107 14.85 -2.62 -1.75
N MET A 108 13.66 -3.22 -1.60
CA MET A 108 13.45 -4.34 -0.67
C MET A 108 14.12 -5.63 -1.18
N PRO A 109 14.42 -6.58 -0.29
CA PRO A 109 14.84 -7.93 -0.68
C PRO A 109 13.81 -8.60 -1.59
N PRO A 110 14.23 -9.42 -2.58
CA PRO A 110 13.33 -10.01 -3.57
C PRO A 110 12.13 -10.79 -2.98
N ALA A 111 12.35 -11.50 -1.86
CA ALA A 111 11.27 -12.25 -1.19
C ALA A 111 10.18 -11.32 -0.64
N HIS A 112 10.56 -10.18 -0.04
CA HIS A 112 9.61 -9.19 0.46
C HIS A 112 8.86 -8.49 -0.67
N GLN A 113 9.55 -8.15 -1.77
CA GLN A 113 8.90 -7.64 -2.98
C GLN A 113 7.86 -8.61 -3.51
N LEU A 114 8.22 -9.91 -3.61
CA LEU A 114 7.31 -10.96 -4.09
C LEU A 114 6.09 -11.08 -3.17
N THR A 115 6.31 -11.09 -1.85
CA THR A 115 5.22 -11.18 -0.86
C THR A 115 4.23 -10.05 -1.01
N LEU A 116 4.71 -8.79 -1.12
CA LEU A 116 3.86 -7.63 -1.32
C LEU A 116 3.07 -7.72 -2.64
N LYS A 117 3.75 -8.12 -3.73
CA LYS A 117 3.13 -8.29 -5.06
C LYS A 117 2.07 -9.39 -5.07
N VAL A 118 2.32 -10.54 -4.43
CA VAL A 118 1.33 -11.63 -4.35
C VAL A 118 0.13 -11.20 -3.49
N ALA A 119 0.37 -10.57 -2.35
CA ALA A 119 -0.69 -10.03 -1.49
C ALA A 119 -1.58 -9.03 -2.23
N SER A 120 -1.02 -8.19 -3.10
CA SER A 120 -1.77 -7.18 -3.86
C SER A 120 -2.83 -7.77 -4.80
N VAL A 121 -2.66 -9.03 -5.24
CA VAL A 121 -3.61 -9.75 -6.10
C VAL A 121 -4.83 -10.21 -5.31
N ILE A 122 -4.66 -10.56 -4.04
CA ILE A 122 -5.76 -10.99 -3.16
C ILE A 122 -6.71 -9.80 -2.93
N GLY A 123 -6.17 -8.65 -2.57
CA GLY A 123 -6.94 -7.42 -2.37
C GLY A 123 -6.29 -6.47 -1.39
N ARG A 124 -7.04 -5.44 -0.99
CA ARG A 124 -6.58 -4.48 0.01
C ARG A 124 -6.41 -5.13 1.39
N VAL A 125 -7.33 -6.01 1.75
CA VAL A 125 -7.25 -6.86 2.95
C VAL A 125 -6.99 -8.27 2.48
N PHE A 126 -6.08 -8.97 3.12
CA PHE A 126 -5.69 -10.34 2.76
C PHE A 126 -5.35 -11.15 4.00
N ALA A 127 -5.78 -12.41 4.03
CA ALA A 127 -5.44 -13.32 5.11
C ALA A 127 -4.10 -14.03 4.83
N LEU A 128 -3.36 -14.34 5.88
CA LEU A 128 -2.11 -15.12 5.77
C LEU A 128 -2.35 -16.48 5.10
N ARG A 129 -3.51 -17.11 5.35
CA ARG A 129 -3.87 -18.40 4.72
C ARG A 129 -4.05 -18.28 3.21
N GLU A 130 -4.70 -17.20 2.74
CA GLU A 130 -4.88 -16.91 1.31
C GLU A 130 -3.55 -16.69 0.63
N LEU A 131 -2.71 -15.84 1.23
CA LEU A 131 -1.36 -15.57 0.75
C LEU A 131 -0.53 -16.86 0.66
N SER A 132 -0.55 -17.69 1.71
CA SER A 132 0.19 -18.96 1.76
C SER A 132 -0.29 -19.95 0.70
N ALA A 133 -1.58 -19.98 0.42
CA ALA A 133 -2.17 -20.90 -0.55
C ALA A 133 -1.67 -20.64 -1.98
N ILE A 134 -1.58 -19.36 -2.36
CA ILE A 134 -1.21 -18.96 -3.73
C ILE A 134 0.26 -18.57 -3.90
N TYR A 135 1.05 -18.60 -2.79
CA TYR A 135 2.45 -18.21 -2.83
C TYR A 135 3.26 -19.12 -3.75
N PRO A 136 3.97 -18.58 -4.75
CA PRO A 136 4.59 -19.41 -5.81
C PRO A 136 5.81 -20.20 -5.33
N ILE A 137 6.50 -19.74 -4.27
CA ILE A 137 7.73 -20.37 -3.75
C ILE A 137 7.40 -21.14 -2.47
N LYS A 138 7.24 -22.46 -2.59
CA LYS A 138 6.82 -23.30 -1.46
C LYS A 138 7.84 -23.39 -0.32
N SER A 139 9.14 -23.23 -0.60
CA SER A 139 10.19 -23.18 0.42
C SER A 139 10.07 -21.99 1.37
N ASP A 140 9.42 -20.91 0.95
CA ASP A 140 9.37 -19.64 1.67
C ASP A 140 8.12 -19.51 2.55
N LEU A 141 7.19 -20.50 2.50
CA LEU A 141 5.93 -20.43 3.24
C LEU A 141 6.13 -20.24 4.76
N SER A 142 7.13 -20.87 5.33
CA SER A 142 7.43 -20.74 6.77
C SER A 142 8.02 -19.37 7.14
N ALA A 143 8.55 -18.63 6.17
CA ALA A 143 9.13 -17.31 6.36
C ALA A 143 8.14 -16.16 6.09
N LEU A 144 6.93 -16.45 5.56
CA LEU A 144 5.93 -15.42 5.26
C LEU A 144 5.59 -14.51 6.45
N PRO A 145 5.44 -15.00 7.69
CA PRO A 145 5.22 -14.13 8.84
C PRO A 145 6.34 -13.11 9.05
N GLU A 146 7.61 -13.52 8.87
CA GLU A 146 8.77 -12.64 8.96
C GLU A 146 8.75 -11.58 7.83
N TYR A 147 8.43 -12.00 6.60
CA TYR A 147 8.31 -11.07 5.47
C TYR A 147 7.21 -10.05 5.69
N LEU A 148 6.07 -10.46 6.25
CA LEU A 148 4.96 -9.56 6.58
C LEU A 148 5.33 -8.59 7.70
N THR A 149 6.03 -9.04 8.74
CA THR A 149 6.57 -8.15 9.78
C THR A 149 7.52 -7.11 9.19
N HIS A 150 8.36 -7.49 8.22
CA HIS A 150 9.20 -6.53 7.52
C HIS A 150 8.37 -5.49 6.75
N LEU A 151 7.31 -5.92 6.05
CA LEU A 151 6.42 -5.01 5.32
C LEU A 151 5.67 -4.04 6.26
N GLU A 152 5.33 -4.48 7.47
CA GLU A 152 4.76 -3.62 8.51
C GLU A 152 5.78 -2.59 8.99
N ASN A 153 7.01 -2.99 9.27
CA ASN A 153 8.09 -2.07 9.67
C ASN A 153 8.41 -1.04 8.58
N GLN A 154 8.15 -1.39 7.31
CA GLN A 154 8.25 -0.48 6.18
C GLN A 154 6.98 0.37 5.95
N GLU A 155 5.99 0.27 6.84
CA GLU A 155 4.74 1.03 6.75
C GLU A 155 3.92 0.78 5.46
N LEU A 156 4.12 -0.38 4.80
CA LEU A 156 3.41 -0.77 3.57
C LEU A 156 2.13 -1.54 3.87
N THR A 157 2.15 -2.35 4.93
CA THR A 157 1.01 -3.13 5.43
C THR A 157 0.81 -2.90 6.92
N ILE A 158 -0.35 -3.28 7.43
CA ILE A 158 -0.71 -3.21 8.85
C ILE A 158 -1.39 -4.54 9.21
N LEU A 159 -1.09 -5.09 10.37
CA LEU A 159 -1.85 -6.20 10.94
C LEU A 159 -3.29 -5.73 11.22
N ASP A 160 -4.27 -6.34 10.57
CA ASP A 160 -5.70 -6.00 10.70
C ASP A 160 -6.36 -6.84 11.80
N THR A 161 -6.27 -8.16 11.70
CA THR A 161 -6.83 -9.10 12.66
C THR A 161 -5.76 -10.08 13.11
N PRO A 162 -5.43 -10.13 14.42
CA PRO A 162 -4.37 -11.04 14.93
C PRO A 162 -4.87 -12.47 15.18
N ASP A 163 -6.16 -12.67 15.49
CA ASP A 163 -6.76 -13.95 15.89
C ASP A 163 -8.28 -13.92 15.66
N PRO A 164 -8.95 -15.01 15.28
CA PRO A 164 -8.44 -16.36 15.03
C PRO A 164 -7.81 -16.53 13.64
N GLU A 165 -8.03 -15.60 12.72
CA GLU A 165 -7.50 -15.64 11.38
C GLU A 165 -6.65 -14.40 11.13
N ILE A 166 -5.33 -14.62 11.06
CA ILE A 166 -4.37 -13.54 10.86
C ILE A 166 -4.62 -12.90 9.49
N SER A 167 -4.98 -11.62 9.48
CA SER A 167 -5.14 -10.83 8.28
C SER A 167 -4.36 -9.52 8.34
N TYR A 168 -3.99 -9.04 7.18
CA TYR A 168 -3.26 -7.80 6.97
C TYR A 168 -4.02 -6.91 6.00
N LEU A 169 -3.77 -5.62 6.07
CA LEU A 169 -4.26 -4.68 5.07
C LEU A 169 -3.13 -3.82 4.52
N PHE A 170 -3.23 -3.44 3.26
CA PHE A 170 -2.38 -2.39 2.70
C PHE A 170 -2.72 -1.06 3.38
N LYS A 171 -1.72 -0.41 3.98
CA LYS A 171 -1.92 0.86 4.68
C LYS A 171 -2.59 1.90 3.78
N HIS A 172 -2.20 1.95 2.51
CA HIS A 172 -2.79 2.79 1.49
C HIS A 172 -3.15 2.00 0.23
N ILE A 173 -4.31 2.31 -0.36
CA ILE A 173 -4.78 1.62 -1.56
C ILE A 173 -3.83 1.78 -2.74
N ILE A 174 -3.20 2.95 -2.89
CA ILE A 174 -2.24 3.21 -3.96
C ILE A 174 -1.01 2.30 -3.86
N THR A 175 -0.60 1.91 -2.65
CA THR A 175 0.50 0.95 -2.45
C THR A 175 0.13 -0.42 -3.00
N GLN A 176 -1.11 -0.88 -2.77
CA GLN A 176 -1.62 -2.12 -3.34
C GLN A 176 -1.69 -2.05 -4.88
N GLU A 177 -2.19 -0.96 -5.43
CA GLU A 177 -2.29 -0.75 -6.88
C GLU A 177 -0.91 -0.73 -7.56
N VAL A 178 0.07 -0.05 -6.96
CA VAL A 178 1.45 -0.03 -7.46
C VAL A 178 2.06 -1.43 -7.41
N ALA A 179 1.98 -2.12 -6.28
CA ALA A 179 2.49 -3.48 -6.14
C ALA A 179 1.86 -4.45 -7.17
N TYR A 180 0.55 -4.35 -7.38
CA TYR A 180 -0.17 -5.10 -8.40
C TYR A 180 0.33 -4.78 -9.81
N ASN A 181 0.55 -3.49 -10.12
CA ASN A 181 1.00 -3.05 -11.44
C ASN A 181 2.45 -3.44 -11.75
N LEU A 182 3.25 -3.74 -10.75
CA LEU A 182 4.61 -4.29 -10.93
C LEU A 182 4.63 -5.77 -11.34
N LEU A 183 3.51 -6.49 -11.25
CA LEU A 183 3.38 -7.85 -11.77
C LEU A 183 3.19 -7.84 -13.30
N LEU A 184 3.79 -8.80 -13.97
CA LEU A 184 3.51 -9.06 -15.39
C LEU A 184 2.07 -9.54 -15.57
N PHE A 185 1.49 -9.26 -16.73
CA PHE A 185 0.11 -9.63 -17.04
C PHE A 185 -0.15 -11.15 -16.87
N SER A 186 0.79 -11.98 -17.30
CA SER A 186 0.72 -13.43 -17.13
C SER A 186 0.76 -13.88 -15.67
N GLN A 187 1.58 -13.19 -14.85
CA GLN A 187 1.66 -13.47 -13.41
C GLN A 187 0.36 -13.12 -12.71
N ARG A 188 -0.22 -11.94 -12.98
CA ARG A 188 -1.53 -11.54 -12.43
C ARG A 188 -2.59 -12.59 -12.75
N ARG A 189 -2.71 -13.00 -14.03
CA ARG A 189 -3.69 -14.02 -14.46
C ARG A 189 -3.51 -15.34 -13.73
N SER A 190 -2.27 -15.80 -13.58
CA SER A 190 -1.96 -17.05 -12.87
C SER A 190 -2.31 -16.98 -11.39
N LEU A 191 -2.00 -15.87 -10.72
CA LEU A 191 -2.31 -15.66 -9.31
C LEU A 191 -3.82 -15.53 -9.07
N HIS A 192 -4.53 -14.77 -9.92
CA HIS A 192 -5.98 -14.69 -9.86
C HIS A 192 -6.67 -16.04 -10.06
N ARG A 193 -6.14 -16.87 -10.96
CA ARG A 193 -6.63 -18.24 -11.13
C ARG A 193 -6.40 -19.06 -9.87
N ALA A 194 -5.19 -19.01 -9.32
CA ALA A 194 -4.84 -19.78 -8.13
C ALA A 194 -5.72 -19.44 -6.92
N ILE A 195 -6.00 -18.14 -6.71
CA ILE A 195 -6.87 -17.73 -5.60
C ILE A 195 -8.32 -18.15 -5.84
N ALA A 196 -8.83 -18.06 -7.06
CA ALA A 196 -10.18 -18.52 -7.38
C ALA A 196 -10.34 -20.04 -7.18
N GLU A 197 -9.39 -20.84 -7.65
CA GLU A 197 -9.35 -22.28 -7.43
C GLU A 197 -9.29 -22.62 -5.94
N TRP A 198 -8.46 -21.91 -5.19
CA TRP A 198 -8.37 -22.08 -3.74
C TRP A 198 -9.69 -21.79 -3.02
N TYR A 199 -10.42 -20.72 -3.40
CA TYR A 199 -11.74 -20.43 -2.83
C TYR A 199 -12.77 -21.53 -3.18
N GLU A 200 -12.79 -22.03 -4.43
CA GLU A 200 -13.66 -23.13 -4.85
C GLU A 200 -13.43 -24.38 -3.99
N ASP A 201 -12.16 -24.73 -3.74
CA ASP A 201 -11.80 -25.92 -2.96
C ASP A 201 -12.06 -25.73 -1.46
N SER A 202 -11.63 -24.61 -0.90
CA SER A 202 -11.68 -24.35 0.56
C SER A 202 -13.10 -24.12 1.08
N PHE A 203 -13.97 -23.53 0.27
CA PHE A 203 -15.33 -23.14 0.66
C PHE A 203 -16.42 -23.86 -0.13
N SER A 204 -16.13 -25.05 -0.68
CA SER A 204 -17.06 -25.84 -1.50
C SER A 204 -18.43 -26.07 -0.86
N ARG A 205 -18.52 -26.10 0.49
CA ARG A 205 -19.77 -26.28 1.25
C ARG A 205 -20.55 -24.99 1.50
N ASP A 206 -19.89 -23.84 1.45
CA ASP A 206 -20.47 -22.51 1.73
C ASP A 206 -20.00 -21.47 0.72
N ILE A 207 -19.96 -21.88 -0.54
CA ILE A 207 -19.38 -21.09 -1.63
C ILE A 207 -20.19 -19.83 -1.99
N VAL A 208 -21.47 -19.80 -1.62
CA VAL A 208 -22.42 -18.72 -1.98
C VAL A 208 -21.91 -17.35 -1.51
N ALA A 209 -21.35 -17.28 -0.31
CA ALA A 209 -20.80 -16.06 0.25
C ALA A 209 -19.62 -15.48 -0.57
N TYR A 210 -18.96 -16.32 -1.36
CA TYR A 210 -17.77 -15.97 -2.14
C TYR A 210 -18.03 -15.74 -3.63
N TYR A 211 -19.27 -15.81 -4.12
CA TYR A 211 -19.60 -15.59 -5.54
C TYR A 211 -19.03 -14.27 -6.09
N PRO A 212 -19.14 -13.11 -5.41
CA PRO A 212 -18.56 -11.87 -5.93
C PRO A 212 -17.03 -11.92 -6.05
N VAL A 213 -16.36 -12.56 -5.09
CA VAL A 213 -14.89 -12.73 -5.06
C VAL A 213 -14.47 -13.65 -6.20
N LEU A 214 -15.15 -14.79 -6.39
CA LEU A 214 -14.91 -15.75 -7.46
C LEU A 214 -15.13 -15.12 -8.83
N ALA A 215 -16.24 -14.40 -9.02
CA ALA A 215 -16.51 -13.68 -10.27
C ALA A 215 -15.40 -12.70 -10.62
N HIS A 216 -14.92 -11.94 -9.61
CA HIS A 216 -13.82 -11.01 -9.78
C HIS A 216 -12.54 -11.74 -10.21
N HIS A 217 -12.09 -12.74 -9.44
CA HIS A 217 -10.83 -13.42 -9.71
C HIS A 217 -10.87 -14.20 -11.02
N TRP A 218 -11.97 -14.89 -11.37
CA TRP A 218 -12.10 -15.55 -12.66
C TRP A 218 -12.10 -14.59 -13.84
N LYS A 219 -12.68 -13.39 -13.68
CA LYS A 219 -12.59 -12.33 -14.68
C LYS A 219 -11.15 -11.88 -14.88
N GLN A 220 -10.42 -11.61 -13.80
CA GLN A 220 -9.02 -11.19 -13.87
C GLN A 220 -8.07 -12.30 -14.35
N ALA A 221 -8.45 -13.56 -14.14
CA ALA A 221 -7.75 -14.74 -14.68
C ALA A 221 -8.00 -14.96 -16.18
N ASP A 222 -8.83 -14.14 -16.82
CA ASP A 222 -9.25 -14.27 -18.21
C ASP A 222 -9.97 -15.60 -18.49
N VAL A 223 -10.88 -15.98 -17.59
CA VAL A 223 -11.77 -17.14 -17.71
C VAL A 223 -13.24 -16.68 -17.67
N PRO A 224 -13.72 -16.04 -18.74
CA PRO A 224 -15.01 -15.35 -18.73
C PRO A 224 -16.19 -16.27 -18.45
N LYS A 225 -16.14 -17.53 -18.87
CA LYS A 225 -17.21 -18.50 -18.61
C LYS A 225 -17.47 -18.71 -17.11
N LYS A 226 -16.41 -18.92 -16.33
CA LYS A 226 -16.53 -19.06 -14.87
C LYS A 226 -16.93 -17.74 -14.19
N ALA A 227 -16.40 -16.61 -14.67
CA ALA A 227 -16.78 -15.29 -14.14
C ALA A 227 -18.28 -15.04 -14.30
N ILE A 228 -18.85 -15.32 -15.47
CA ILE A 228 -20.28 -15.17 -15.75
C ILE A 228 -21.10 -16.13 -14.87
N GLU A 229 -20.69 -17.39 -14.78
CA GLU A 229 -21.36 -18.39 -13.93
C GLU A 229 -21.55 -17.90 -12.49
N TYR A 230 -20.52 -17.25 -11.89
CA TYR A 230 -20.61 -16.73 -10.53
C TYR A 230 -21.31 -15.38 -10.41
N LEU A 231 -21.48 -14.64 -11.51
CA LEU A 231 -22.28 -13.40 -11.52
C LEU A 231 -23.79 -13.67 -11.67
N GLU A 232 -24.16 -14.82 -12.24
CA GLU A 232 -25.57 -15.19 -12.48
C GLU A 232 -26.19 -15.97 -11.28
N LYS A 233 -25.36 -16.40 -10.34
CA LYS A 233 -25.80 -17.12 -9.11
C LYS A 233 -26.04 -16.14 -7.98
#